data_b8405c83f5d80a280c7859d80c3cc79f
#
_entry.id   b8405c83f5d80a280c7859d80c3cc79f
#
_cell.length_a   1.000
_cell.length_b   1.000
_cell.length_c   1.000
_cell.angle_alpha   90.00
_cell.angle_beta   90.00
_cell.angle_gamma   90.00
#
_symmetry.space_group_name_H-M   'P 1'
#
loop_
_entity.id
_entity.type
_entity.pdbx_description
1 polymer ?
#
loop_
_entity_poly.entity_id
_entity_poly.type
_entity_poly.pdbx_seq_one_letter_code
_entity_poly.pdbx_strand_id
1 'polypeptide(L)'
;VLLHEMPSDSDRASHFDWMFELDGSLRTWAVETNNDIESFLSKPSPSERFCWSAMKLANHRIDYLEYEGPVSNNRGQVSCRLKGEFDLLCDDEDSFRASLRIRQPSDVSPIEIRFGRDENNWRLIVG
;
A
#
# COMPACT_ATOMS: atom_id res chain seq x y z
N VAL A 1 -3.43 3.77 2.36
CA VAL A 1 -2.62 2.70 2.98
C VAL A 1 -3.10 2.45 4.38
N LEU A 2 -3.48 1.22 4.66
CA LEU A 2 -3.90 0.79 6.00
C LEU A 2 -2.79 -0.03 6.65
N LEU A 3 -2.57 0.17 7.94
CA LEU A 3 -1.82 -0.77 8.75
C LEU A 3 -2.78 -1.88 9.18
N HIS A 4 -2.49 -3.11 8.81
CA HIS A 4 -3.22 -4.29 9.21
C HIS A 4 -2.43 -5.02 10.29
N GLU A 5 -2.83 -4.83 11.54
CA GLU A 5 -2.21 -5.47 12.69
C GLU A 5 -2.86 -6.83 12.91
N MET A 6 -2.07 -7.88 12.80
CA MET A 6 -2.53 -9.26 13.00
C MET A 6 -2.42 -9.65 14.47
N PRO A 7 -3.29 -10.57 14.97
CA PRO A 7 -3.14 -11.11 16.32
C PRO A 7 -1.79 -11.79 16.50
N SER A 8 -1.28 -11.82 17.73
CA SER A 8 0.02 -12.42 18.04
C SER A 8 0.07 -13.93 17.78
N ASP A 9 -1.09 -14.60 17.74
CA ASP A 9 -1.22 -16.02 17.46
C ASP A 9 -1.48 -16.34 15.98
N SER A 10 -1.46 -15.31 15.12
CA SER A 10 -1.67 -15.48 13.69
C SER A 10 -0.41 -15.99 13.01
N ASP A 11 -0.59 -16.87 12.02
CA ASP A 11 0.50 -17.32 11.13
C ASP A 11 0.92 -16.22 10.17
N ARG A 12 0.12 -15.19 10.03
CA ARG A 12 0.36 -14.09 9.11
C ARG A 12 0.90 -12.88 9.87
N ALA A 13 1.98 -12.29 9.36
CA ALA A 13 2.56 -11.09 9.94
C ALA A 13 1.69 -9.86 9.68
N SER A 14 1.75 -8.88 10.58
CA SER A 14 1.19 -7.56 10.34
C SER A 14 1.83 -6.94 9.10
N HIS A 15 1.07 -6.15 8.37
CA HIS A 15 1.51 -5.60 7.09
C HIS A 15 0.76 -4.31 6.77
N PHE A 16 1.27 -3.55 5.80
CA PHE A 16 0.56 -2.42 5.24
C PHE A 16 -0.21 -2.87 4.00
N ASP A 17 -1.50 -2.58 3.94
CA ASP A 17 -2.31 -2.78 2.75
C ASP A 17 -2.32 -1.50 1.93
N TRP A 18 -1.68 -1.53 0.78
CA TRP A 18 -1.70 -0.46 -0.21
C TRP A 18 -2.86 -0.72 -1.16
N MET A 19 -3.88 0.14 -1.11
CA MET A 19 -5.12 -0.05 -1.84
C MET A 19 -5.39 1.10 -2.78
N PHE A 20 -5.75 0.77 -4.02
CA PHE A 20 -6.01 1.72 -5.09
C PHE A 20 -7.38 1.45 -5.71
N GLU A 21 -8.25 2.44 -5.67
CA GLU A 21 -9.60 2.33 -6.22
C GLU A 21 -9.56 2.33 -7.76
N LEU A 22 -9.96 1.21 -8.35
CA LEU A 22 -10.10 1.03 -9.79
C LEU A 22 -11.30 0.13 -10.08
N ASP A 23 -12.17 0.57 -11.00
CA ASP A 23 -13.29 -0.23 -11.50
C ASP A 23 -14.19 -0.79 -10.38
N GLY A 24 -14.43 0.00 -9.33
CA GLY A 24 -15.36 -0.35 -8.26
C GLY A 24 -14.81 -1.30 -7.20
N SER A 25 -13.51 -1.59 -7.23
CA SER A 25 -12.84 -2.39 -6.22
C SER A 25 -11.47 -1.79 -5.90
N LEU A 26 -10.77 -2.38 -4.92
CA LEU A 26 -9.47 -1.91 -4.48
C LEU A 26 -8.37 -2.88 -4.91
N ARG A 27 -7.52 -2.45 -5.85
CA ARG A 27 -6.26 -3.15 -6.14
C ARG A 27 -5.37 -3.10 -4.92
N THR A 28 -4.92 -4.24 -4.42
CA THR A 28 -4.28 -4.31 -3.10
C THR A 28 -2.99 -5.08 -3.15
N TRP A 29 -1.96 -4.53 -2.49
CA TRP A 29 -0.70 -5.20 -2.20
C TRP A 29 -0.41 -5.10 -0.70
N ALA A 30 0.02 -6.21 -0.12
CA ALA A 30 0.55 -6.22 1.24
C ALA A 30 2.05 -5.90 1.20
N VAL A 31 2.49 -4.97 2.03
CA VAL A 31 3.89 -4.56 2.13
C VAL A 31 4.35 -4.73 3.57
N GLU A 32 5.58 -5.19 3.76
CA GLU A 32 6.14 -5.47 5.07
C GLU A 32 6.14 -4.26 6.01
N THR A 33 5.85 -4.50 7.31
CA THR A 33 5.77 -3.43 8.31
C THR A 33 7.12 -3.01 8.89
N ASN A 34 8.20 -3.73 8.61
CA ASN A 34 9.55 -3.36 9.03
C ASN A 34 10.07 -2.12 8.30
N ASN A 35 9.30 -1.63 7.33
CA ASN A 35 9.61 -0.41 6.59
C ASN A 35 8.95 0.78 7.28
N ASP A 36 9.68 1.88 7.35
CA ASP A 36 9.15 3.11 7.91
C ASP A 36 8.31 3.83 6.85
N ILE A 37 7.00 3.67 6.95
CA ILE A 37 6.07 4.32 6.02
C ILE A 37 6.10 5.83 6.15
N GLU A 38 6.51 6.36 7.31
CA GLU A 38 6.60 7.80 7.52
C GLU A 38 7.78 8.42 6.75
N SER A 39 8.83 7.64 6.49
CA SER A 39 9.94 8.09 5.65
C SER A 39 9.48 8.42 4.23
N PHE A 40 8.38 7.80 3.81
CA PHE A 40 7.73 8.07 2.53
C PHE A 40 7.21 9.50 2.42
N LEU A 41 6.88 10.12 3.55
CA LEU A 41 6.35 11.48 3.63
C LEU A 41 7.45 12.54 3.52
N SER A 42 8.69 12.17 3.82
CA SER A 42 9.85 13.01 3.53
C SER A 42 10.17 12.79 2.06
N LYS A 43 9.95 13.77 1.21
CA LYS A 43 10.27 13.63 -0.22
C LYS A 43 11.65 12.97 -0.36
N PRO A 44 11.72 11.73 -0.88
CA PRO A 44 13.02 11.15 -1.13
C PRO A 44 13.76 12.04 -2.13
N SER A 45 15.04 12.26 -1.89
CA SER A 45 15.84 12.95 -2.88
C SER A 45 15.86 12.11 -4.17
N PRO A 46 16.09 12.69 -5.36
CA PRO A 46 16.12 11.93 -6.60
C PRO A 46 17.10 10.75 -6.61
N SER A 47 18.05 10.73 -5.67
CA SER A 47 19.03 9.66 -5.51
C SER A 47 18.57 8.56 -4.56
N GLU A 48 17.50 8.76 -3.82
CA GLU A 48 16.97 7.78 -2.87
C GLU A 48 15.83 6.99 -3.49
N ARG A 49 16.00 5.68 -3.54
CA ARG A 49 14.97 4.74 -3.95
C ARG A 49 14.65 3.82 -2.80
N PHE A 50 13.38 3.73 -2.47
CA PHE A 50 12.92 2.71 -1.53
C PHE A 50 12.45 1.50 -2.33
N CYS A 51 12.87 0.31 -1.89
CA CYS A 51 12.45 -0.95 -2.50
C CYS A 51 12.04 -1.90 -1.40
N TRP A 52 10.76 -2.26 -1.37
CA TRP A 52 10.18 -3.09 -0.32
C TRP A 52 9.51 -4.31 -0.93
N SER A 53 9.64 -5.45 -0.25
CA SER A 53 8.92 -6.66 -0.66
C SER A 53 7.43 -6.47 -0.50
N ALA A 54 6.68 -6.96 -1.47
CA ALA A 54 5.23 -6.86 -1.49
C ALA A 54 4.61 -8.18 -1.93
N MET A 55 3.34 -8.35 -1.61
CA MET A 55 2.54 -9.49 -2.05
C MET A 55 1.25 -8.98 -2.67
N LYS A 56 0.95 -9.41 -3.89
CA LYS A 56 -0.31 -9.07 -4.54
C LYS A 56 -1.43 -9.84 -3.88
N LEU A 57 -2.44 -9.13 -3.40
CA LEU A 57 -3.63 -9.72 -2.81
C LEU A 57 -4.81 -9.66 -3.79
N ALA A 58 -5.85 -10.43 -3.49
CA ALA A 58 -7.13 -10.28 -4.19
C ALA A 58 -7.67 -8.86 -3.96
N ASN A 59 -8.41 -8.35 -4.94
CA ASN A 59 -9.02 -7.03 -4.82
C ASN A 59 -9.92 -6.97 -3.58
N HIS A 60 -9.76 -5.89 -2.81
CA HIS A 60 -10.59 -5.66 -1.63
C HIS A 60 -11.86 -4.90 -2.02
N ARG A 61 -12.89 -5.04 -1.19
CA ARG A 61 -14.14 -4.29 -1.36
C ARG A 61 -13.88 -2.80 -1.10
N ILE A 62 -14.58 -1.95 -1.83
CA ILE A 62 -14.45 -0.50 -1.76
C ILE A 62 -14.68 0.04 -0.32
N ASP A 63 -15.46 -0.68 0.48
CA ASP A 63 -15.76 -0.31 1.86
C ASP A 63 -14.50 -0.17 2.72
N TYR A 64 -13.43 -0.91 2.39
CA TYR A 64 -12.17 -0.87 3.14
C TYR A 64 -11.37 0.42 2.91
N LEU A 65 -11.74 1.22 1.92
CA LEU A 65 -11.03 2.48 1.66
C LEU A 65 -11.10 3.43 2.86
N GLU A 66 -12.22 3.43 3.58
CA GLU A 66 -12.46 4.31 4.72
C GLU A 66 -12.71 3.56 6.03
N TYR A 67 -12.49 2.26 6.04
CA TYR A 67 -12.73 1.45 7.22
C TYR A 67 -11.54 1.45 8.16
N GLU A 68 -11.82 1.65 9.44
CA GLU A 68 -10.87 1.44 10.54
C GLU A 68 -11.56 0.60 11.61
N GLY A 69 -10.80 -0.31 12.23
CA GLY A 69 -11.33 -1.14 13.30
C GLY A 69 -11.03 -2.63 13.11
N PRO A 70 -11.71 -3.48 13.88
CA PRO A 70 -11.46 -4.92 13.84
C PRO A 70 -11.93 -5.55 12.53
N VAL A 71 -11.19 -6.57 12.09
CA VAL A 71 -11.54 -7.41 10.94
C VAL A 71 -12.15 -8.70 11.45
N SER A 72 -13.22 -9.17 10.83
CA SER A 72 -13.96 -10.37 11.25
C SER A 72 -13.09 -11.64 11.24
N ASN A 73 -13.52 -12.67 11.97
CA ASN A 73 -12.84 -13.96 12.07
C ASN A 73 -11.45 -13.89 12.70
N ASN A 74 -11.27 -13.01 13.69
CA ASN A 74 -10.01 -12.84 14.42
C ASN A 74 -8.81 -12.52 13.49
N ARG A 75 -9.05 -11.72 12.46
CA ARG A 75 -8.01 -11.30 11.50
C ARG A 75 -7.37 -9.96 11.84
N GLY A 76 -7.37 -9.58 13.13
CA GLY A 76 -6.73 -8.36 13.61
C GLY A 76 -7.56 -7.11 13.38
N GLN A 77 -6.88 -5.99 13.18
CA GLN A 77 -7.51 -4.69 12.99
C GLN A 77 -6.75 -3.85 11.98
N VAL A 78 -7.44 -2.90 11.37
CA VAL A 78 -6.86 -1.99 10.40
C VAL A 78 -6.99 -0.54 10.85
N SER A 79 -5.98 0.27 10.55
CA SER A 79 -5.97 1.70 10.79
C SER A 79 -5.36 2.44 9.61
N CYS A 80 -5.89 3.60 9.26
CA CYS A 80 -5.42 4.38 8.13
C CYS A 80 -4.10 5.07 8.46
N ARG A 81 -3.10 4.92 7.59
CA ARG A 81 -1.78 5.55 7.71
C ARG A 81 -1.54 6.62 6.66
N LEU A 82 -1.92 6.34 5.42
CA LEU A 82 -1.84 7.30 4.32
C LEU A 82 -3.15 7.30 3.56
N LYS A 83 -3.58 8.49 3.15
CA LYS A 83 -4.77 8.67 2.32
C LYS A 83 -4.52 9.79 1.31
N GLY A 84 -5.04 9.62 0.12
CA GLY A 84 -4.89 10.61 -0.94
C GLY A 84 -5.52 10.15 -2.23
N GLU A 85 -5.00 10.70 -3.32
CA GLU A 85 -5.47 10.45 -4.68
C GLU A 85 -4.29 9.99 -5.53
N PHE A 86 -4.59 9.40 -6.68
CA PHE A 86 -3.53 8.98 -7.60
C PHE A 86 -3.95 9.13 -9.04
N ASP A 87 -2.95 9.32 -9.90
CA ASP A 87 -3.09 9.21 -11.34
C ASP A 87 -2.46 7.90 -11.78
N LEU A 88 -3.24 7.08 -12.47
CA LEU A 88 -2.75 5.79 -12.98
C LEU A 88 -1.83 6.03 -14.17
N LEU A 89 -0.61 5.50 -14.10
CA LEU A 89 0.38 5.60 -15.17
C LEU A 89 0.51 4.31 -15.96
N CYS A 90 0.38 3.17 -15.30
CA CYS A 90 0.46 1.86 -15.93
C CYS A 90 -0.26 0.82 -15.07
N ASP A 91 -0.98 -0.09 -15.72
CA ASP A 91 -1.67 -1.18 -15.04
C ASP A 91 -1.69 -2.41 -15.95
N ASP A 92 -0.74 -3.31 -15.76
CA ASP A 92 -0.67 -4.59 -16.47
C ASP A 92 -0.38 -5.74 -15.49
N GLU A 93 -0.20 -6.95 -16.00
CA GLU A 93 -0.02 -8.15 -15.17
C GLU A 93 1.23 -8.10 -14.28
N ASP A 94 2.27 -7.39 -14.72
CA ASP A 94 3.58 -7.38 -14.07
C ASP A 94 3.94 -6.04 -13.47
N SER A 95 3.13 -5.00 -13.68
CA SER A 95 3.48 -3.65 -13.26
C SER A 95 2.24 -2.78 -13.02
N PHE A 96 2.28 -2.08 -11.91
CA PHE A 96 1.32 -1.04 -11.58
C PHE A 96 2.09 0.21 -11.20
N ARG A 97 1.90 1.30 -11.93
CA ARG A 97 2.56 2.58 -11.65
C ARG A 97 1.52 3.66 -11.44
N ALA A 98 1.79 4.49 -10.46
CA ALA A 98 0.90 5.60 -10.13
C ALA A 98 1.69 6.80 -9.63
N SER A 99 1.15 7.99 -9.87
CA SER A 99 1.62 9.24 -9.26
C SER A 99 0.68 9.60 -8.12
N LEU A 100 1.21 9.70 -6.92
CA LEU A 100 0.41 9.90 -5.71
C LEU A 100 0.37 11.36 -5.29
N ARG A 101 -0.79 11.77 -4.83
CA ARG A 101 -1.00 13.02 -4.09
C ARG A 101 -1.50 12.62 -2.70
N ILE A 102 -0.59 12.56 -1.75
CA ILE A 102 -0.92 12.20 -0.36
C ILE A 102 -1.54 13.42 0.31
N ARG A 103 -2.68 13.23 0.97
CA ARG A 103 -3.41 14.29 1.68
C ARG A 103 -3.32 14.14 3.19
N GLN A 104 -3.26 12.92 3.68
CA GLN A 104 -3.19 12.61 5.11
C GLN A 104 -2.06 11.63 5.36
N PRO A 105 -1.24 11.79 6.39
CA PRO A 105 -1.34 12.78 7.47
C PRO A 105 -0.90 14.19 7.08
N SER A 106 -0.27 14.37 5.94
CA SER A 106 0.15 15.69 5.44
C SER A 106 0.17 15.70 3.92
N ASP A 107 0.07 16.88 3.31
CA ASP A 107 0.13 17.01 1.86
C ASP A 107 1.54 16.76 1.36
N VAL A 108 1.70 15.71 0.55
CA VAL A 108 2.94 15.40 -0.16
C VAL A 108 2.59 15.01 -1.59
N SER A 109 3.16 15.71 -2.57
CA SER A 109 2.93 15.39 -3.99
C SER A 109 3.96 16.07 -4.90
N PRO A 110 4.21 15.51 -6.08
CA PRO A 110 3.83 14.15 -6.48
C PRO A 110 4.86 13.14 -5.98
N ILE A 111 4.41 11.92 -5.72
CA ILE A 111 5.29 10.79 -5.45
C ILE A 111 4.96 9.69 -6.44
N GLU A 112 5.93 9.26 -7.24
CA GLU A 112 5.74 8.15 -8.15
C GLU A 112 6.07 6.84 -7.46
N ILE A 113 5.17 5.88 -7.57
CA ILE A 113 5.36 4.53 -7.06
C ILE A 113 5.18 3.50 -8.18
N ARG A 114 5.80 2.35 -7.98
CA ARG A 114 5.65 1.21 -8.85
C ARG A 114 5.59 -0.07 -8.03
N PHE A 115 4.55 -0.87 -8.25
CA PHE A 115 4.55 -2.27 -7.86
C PHE A 115 4.95 -3.07 -9.09
N GLY A 116 6.10 -3.74 -9.00
CA GLY A 116 6.63 -4.54 -10.10
C GLY A 116 6.78 -5.99 -9.70
N ARG A 117 6.46 -6.91 -10.62
CA ARG A 117 6.62 -8.34 -10.41
C ARG A 117 7.85 -8.84 -11.17
N ASP A 118 8.70 -9.58 -10.45
CA ASP A 118 9.81 -10.32 -11.02
C ASP A 118 9.61 -11.80 -10.65
N GLU A 119 9.36 -12.64 -11.65
CA GLU A 119 8.92 -14.02 -11.48
C GLU A 119 7.62 -14.08 -10.64
N ASN A 120 7.69 -14.55 -9.39
CA ASN A 120 6.54 -14.62 -8.49
C ASN A 120 6.60 -13.59 -7.36
N ASN A 121 7.59 -12.70 -7.39
CA ASN A 121 7.83 -11.74 -6.32
C ASN A 121 7.46 -10.33 -6.74
N TRP A 122 6.64 -9.70 -5.93
CA TRP A 122 6.30 -8.29 -6.11
C TRP A 122 7.19 -7.41 -5.25
N ARG A 123 7.47 -6.22 -5.73
CA ARG A 123 8.19 -5.19 -4.99
C ARG A 123 7.53 -3.84 -5.16
N LEU A 124 7.47 -3.09 -4.08
CA LEU A 124 7.13 -1.67 -4.12
C LEU A 124 8.40 -0.86 -4.28
N ILE A 125 8.45 -0.06 -5.32
CA ILE A 125 9.57 0.83 -5.63
C ILE A 125 9.05 2.25 -5.57
N VAL A 126 9.73 3.11 -4.81
CA VAL A 126 9.39 4.51 -4.63
C VAL A 126 10.51 5.39 -5.18
N GLY A 127 10.12 6.36 -5.98
CA GLY A 127 11.07 7.29 -6.57
C GLY A 127 11.16 7.20 -8.08
#